data_fe069585e3991e7f50887f85924e4ef5
#
_entry.id   fe069585e3991e7f50887f85924e4ef5
#
_cell.length_a   1.000
_cell.length_b   1.000
_cell.length_c   1.000
_cell.angle_alpha   90.00
_cell.angle_beta   90.00
_cell.angle_gamma   90.00
#
_symmetry.space_group_name_H-M   'P 1'
#
loop_
_entity.id
_entity.type
_entity.pdbx_description
1 polymer ?
#
loop_
_entity_poly.entity_id
_entity_poly.type
_entity_poly.pdbx_seq_one_letter_code
_entity_poly.pdbx_strand_id
1 'polypeptide(L)'
;MDEAASRTSPATTRPIWKRPVSRRAVLATGAAGATATALAVLWKGDGLSQILDHVRDLTHGYQGALNNERVRVAHLLRRAGFGATPGELHRYLAMGTARATEVLLDYPKISNAGLEGALPAVDPSGGRAAAPVAAIQGWWLQRMAETARPLEEKMTLFWHGLLTSGLDKAGPAQMFTQNQLFRKMAMGNLDDLLKAVSKDPAMMIYLDTETNRKGKPNENYARELMELFTTGIGHYTEDDVRESARAFTGWTLQGAQQRRLTTDSLFVPRLHDDGPKTFLGKTGNFTGDDIVDMLVPLRATAERLSTRLFSFFAYPNPEPEIVHHLADTFQKNRHNVGAVVREIVAMDAFYSEKAYRALVKSPAELVAQTLKATGADAKGYVAAATAMAPMGQVLFYPPNVAGWPGGGSWINSSTLLTRINLANGASQRMRAVLPADSLDNLMSTLVDANVSPSTGDGLQAYAAAHPGDQAGLLFMVLATPEFQLN
;
A
#
# COMPACT_ATOMS: atom_id res chain seq x y z
N MET A 1 39.31 -49.41 -15.05
CA MET A 1 37.84 -49.57 -15.07
C MET A 1 37.30 -48.38 -14.33
N ASP A 2 36.98 -47.36 -15.11
CA ASP A 2 36.45 -46.06 -14.63
C ASP A 2 34.95 -46.16 -14.45
N GLU A 3 34.44 -45.70 -13.31
CA GLU A 3 33.05 -45.42 -13.12
C GLU A 3 32.92 -43.95 -12.66
N ALA A 4 32.67 -43.08 -13.62
CA ALA A 4 32.40 -41.67 -13.40
C ALA A 4 30.93 -41.48 -13.01
N ALA A 5 30.68 -41.20 -11.73
CA ALA A 5 29.37 -40.83 -11.23
C ALA A 5 29.01 -39.38 -11.66
N SER A 6 28.09 -39.25 -12.59
CA SER A 6 27.51 -37.98 -13.01
C SER A 6 26.63 -37.40 -11.89
N ARG A 7 27.05 -36.29 -11.28
CA ARG A 7 26.21 -35.48 -10.39
C ARG A 7 25.33 -34.57 -11.25
N THR A 8 24.04 -34.91 -11.33
CA THR A 8 23.01 -34.02 -11.86
C THR A 8 22.71 -32.94 -10.83
N SER A 9 23.02 -31.68 -11.15
CA SER A 9 22.58 -30.52 -10.39
C SER A 9 21.06 -30.37 -10.45
N PRO A 10 20.38 -30.01 -9.34
CA PRO A 10 18.96 -29.76 -9.38
C PRO A 10 18.65 -28.50 -10.20
N ALA A 11 17.71 -28.64 -11.14
CA ALA A 11 17.22 -27.53 -11.94
C ALA A 11 16.64 -26.42 -11.04
N THR A 12 17.26 -25.25 -11.06
CA THR A 12 16.72 -24.04 -10.44
C THR A 12 15.44 -23.64 -11.13
N THR A 13 14.30 -23.91 -10.52
CA THR A 13 13.00 -23.42 -10.97
C THR A 13 12.97 -21.90 -10.86
N ARG A 14 12.95 -21.20 -11.99
CA ARG A 14 12.77 -19.75 -12.04
C ARG A 14 11.44 -19.38 -11.39
N PRO A 15 11.41 -18.31 -10.56
CA PRO A 15 10.18 -17.84 -9.94
C PRO A 15 9.08 -17.56 -11.00
N ILE A 16 7.84 -17.89 -10.67
CA ILE A 16 6.67 -17.84 -11.58
C ILE A 16 6.50 -16.47 -12.27
N TRP A 17 6.88 -15.36 -11.62
CA TRP A 17 6.80 -13.99 -12.16
C TRP A 17 7.82 -13.63 -13.24
N LYS A 18 8.84 -14.48 -13.50
CA LYS A 18 9.81 -14.28 -14.61
C LYS A 18 9.43 -14.99 -15.91
N ARG A 19 8.24 -15.58 -15.99
CA ARG A 19 7.76 -16.20 -17.23
C ARG A 19 7.14 -15.14 -18.15
N PRO A 20 7.64 -14.93 -19.38
CA PRO A 20 7.01 -14.01 -20.33
C PRO A 20 5.60 -14.53 -20.68
N VAL A 21 4.58 -13.70 -20.46
CA VAL A 21 3.22 -13.99 -20.91
C VAL A 21 3.21 -13.96 -22.45
N SER A 22 2.83 -15.06 -23.12
CA SER A 22 2.82 -15.10 -24.56
C SER A 22 1.71 -14.21 -25.12
N ARG A 23 2.01 -13.43 -26.18
CA ARG A 23 1.04 -12.60 -26.91
C ARG A 23 -0.21 -13.37 -27.35
N ARG A 24 -0.13 -14.69 -27.53
CA ARG A 24 -1.25 -15.57 -27.89
C ARG A 24 -2.27 -15.78 -26.78
N ALA A 25 -1.87 -15.72 -25.51
CA ALA A 25 -2.81 -15.86 -24.38
C ALA A 25 -3.75 -14.67 -24.22
N VAL A 26 -3.33 -13.48 -24.70
CA VAL A 26 -4.12 -12.23 -24.64
C VAL A 26 -5.21 -12.18 -25.73
N LEU A 27 -5.04 -12.90 -26.84
CA LEU A 27 -5.95 -12.88 -27.99
C LEU A 27 -7.01 -14.00 -27.95
N ALA A 28 -6.98 -14.90 -26.97
CA ALA A 28 -7.84 -16.08 -26.95
C ALA A 28 -9.21 -15.89 -26.28
N THR A 29 -9.52 -14.71 -25.74
CA THR A 29 -10.86 -14.38 -25.25
C THR A 29 -11.60 -13.51 -26.27
N GLY A 30 -12.64 -14.04 -26.86
CA GLY A 30 -13.41 -13.51 -28.00
C GLY A 30 -14.09 -12.12 -27.87
N ALA A 31 -13.67 -11.31 -26.88
CA ALA A 31 -14.04 -9.90 -26.72
C ALA A 31 -13.02 -8.93 -27.36
N ALA A 32 -11.98 -9.45 -28.04
CA ALA A 32 -10.81 -8.68 -28.44
C ALA A 32 -11.07 -7.61 -29.52
N GLY A 33 -12.12 -7.73 -30.33
CA GLY A 33 -12.38 -6.77 -31.41
C GLY A 33 -12.92 -5.43 -30.92
N ALA A 34 -13.94 -5.45 -30.07
CA ALA A 34 -14.56 -4.22 -29.55
C ALA A 34 -13.66 -3.51 -28.51
N THR A 35 -12.92 -4.28 -27.70
CA THR A 35 -12.00 -3.74 -26.69
C THR A 35 -10.79 -3.05 -27.30
N ALA A 36 -10.20 -3.56 -28.37
CA ALA A 36 -9.04 -2.93 -29.02
C ALA A 36 -9.40 -1.59 -29.68
N THR A 37 -10.57 -1.51 -30.33
CA THR A 37 -11.06 -0.28 -30.97
C THR A 37 -11.45 0.77 -29.89
N ALA A 38 -12.12 0.35 -28.82
CA ALA A 38 -12.49 1.22 -27.72
C ALA A 38 -11.27 1.78 -26.98
N LEU A 39 -10.24 0.95 -26.74
CA LEU A 39 -8.98 1.39 -26.14
C LEU A 39 -8.21 2.35 -27.04
N ALA A 40 -8.21 2.13 -28.36
CA ALA A 40 -7.59 3.05 -29.32
C ALA A 40 -8.26 4.44 -29.33
N VAL A 41 -9.55 4.52 -29.01
CA VAL A 41 -10.29 5.78 -28.86
C VAL A 41 -9.93 6.50 -27.56
N LEU A 42 -9.83 5.77 -26.45
CA LEU A 42 -9.48 6.35 -25.15
C LEU A 42 -8.00 6.74 -25.03
N TRP A 43 -7.12 6.05 -25.76
CA TRP A 43 -5.67 6.20 -25.71
C TRP A 43 -5.12 6.59 -27.09
N LYS A 44 -5.70 7.63 -27.71
CA LYS A 44 -5.19 8.18 -28.99
C LYS A 44 -3.79 8.74 -28.77
N GLY A 45 -2.77 8.01 -29.24
CA GLY A 45 -1.38 8.50 -29.22
C GLY A 45 -0.34 7.39 -29.39
N ASP A 46 0.75 7.74 -30.05
CA ASP A 46 1.86 6.84 -30.38
C ASP A 46 2.78 6.62 -29.18
N GLY A 47 2.63 5.50 -28.51
CA GLY A 47 3.63 4.96 -27.58
C GLY A 47 3.52 5.37 -26.11
N LEU A 48 4.28 4.66 -25.29
CA LEU A 48 4.29 4.72 -23.84
C LEU A 48 4.72 6.10 -23.27
N SER A 49 5.59 6.82 -23.97
CA SER A 49 6.00 8.17 -23.62
C SER A 49 4.82 9.14 -23.60
N GLN A 50 3.92 9.03 -24.58
CA GLN A 50 2.72 9.86 -24.63
C GLN A 50 1.70 9.49 -23.55
N ILE A 51 1.64 8.22 -23.11
CA ILE A 51 0.81 7.83 -21.96
C ILE A 51 1.35 8.47 -20.68
N LEU A 52 2.65 8.46 -20.47
CA LEU A 52 3.29 9.09 -19.31
C LEU A 52 3.21 10.63 -19.40
N ASP A 53 3.33 11.18 -20.60
CA ASP A 53 3.16 12.61 -20.83
C ASP A 53 1.68 13.01 -20.70
N HIS A 54 0.76 12.18 -21.18
CA HIS A 54 -0.68 12.38 -20.99
C HIS A 54 -1.09 12.26 -19.51
N VAL A 55 -0.52 11.33 -18.73
CA VAL A 55 -0.67 11.28 -17.28
C VAL A 55 -0.07 12.54 -16.63
N ARG A 56 1.02 13.09 -17.14
CA ARG A 56 1.55 14.39 -16.73
C ARG A 56 0.66 15.56 -17.15
N ASP A 57 0.16 15.56 -18.38
CA ASP A 57 -0.73 16.60 -18.91
C ASP A 57 -2.10 16.59 -18.22
N LEU A 58 -2.59 15.43 -17.77
CA LEU A 58 -3.81 15.31 -16.96
C LEU A 58 -3.67 16.09 -15.63
N THR A 59 -2.46 16.25 -15.09
CA THR A 59 -2.24 17.07 -13.89
C THR A 59 -2.34 18.57 -14.16
N HIS A 60 -2.28 19.02 -15.42
CA HIS A 60 -2.38 20.43 -15.82
C HIS A 60 -3.75 20.84 -16.36
N GLY A 61 -4.63 19.87 -16.66
CA GLY A 61 -5.92 20.12 -17.34
C GLY A 61 -7.15 20.32 -16.45
N TYR A 62 -7.01 20.27 -15.13
CA TYR A 62 -8.15 20.26 -14.21
C TYR A 62 -8.24 21.48 -13.30
N GLN A 63 -7.95 22.67 -13.85
CA GLN A 63 -8.02 23.91 -13.09
C GLN A 63 -9.39 24.09 -12.42
N GLY A 64 -9.37 24.34 -11.11
CA GLY A 64 -10.58 24.58 -10.33
C GLY A 64 -11.42 23.33 -10.00
N ALA A 65 -10.99 22.13 -10.34
CA ALA A 65 -11.73 20.90 -10.04
C ALA A 65 -12.08 20.77 -8.54
N LEU A 66 -11.11 21.05 -7.67
CA LEU A 66 -11.29 21.00 -6.21
C LEU A 66 -12.07 22.19 -5.61
N ASN A 67 -12.53 23.15 -6.42
CA ASN A 67 -13.53 24.14 -5.99
C ASN A 67 -14.94 23.53 -5.87
N ASN A 68 -15.17 22.38 -6.47
CA ASN A 68 -16.41 21.63 -6.36
C ASN A 68 -16.37 20.72 -5.12
N GLU A 69 -17.33 20.88 -4.21
CA GLU A 69 -17.39 20.12 -2.96
C GLU A 69 -17.49 18.61 -3.18
N ARG A 70 -18.19 18.16 -4.22
CA ARG A 70 -18.26 16.74 -4.58
C ARG A 70 -16.87 16.18 -4.96
N VAL A 71 -16.11 16.93 -5.75
CA VAL A 71 -14.77 16.56 -6.17
C VAL A 71 -13.82 16.55 -4.97
N ARG A 72 -13.95 17.52 -4.06
CA ARG A 72 -13.18 17.55 -2.80
C ARG A 72 -13.43 16.32 -1.94
N VAL A 73 -14.69 15.98 -1.72
CA VAL A 73 -15.07 14.78 -0.93
C VAL A 73 -14.58 13.50 -1.63
N ALA A 74 -14.75 13.38 -2.94
CA ALA A 74 -14.28 12.22 -3.68
C ALA A 74 -12.74 12.09 -3.65
N HIS A 75 -12.01 13.21 -3.78
CA HIS A 75 -10.57 13.27 -3.61
C HIS A 75 -10.16 12.80 -2.21
N LEU A 76 -10.78 13.33 -1.15
CA LEU A 76 -10.53 12.89 0.22
C LEU A 76 -10.72 11.38 0.38
N LEU A 77 -11.82 10.81 -0.13
CA LEU A 77 -12.13 9.39 0.00
C LEU A 77 -11.18 8.48 -0.79
N ARG A 78 -10.59 8.97 -1.87
CA ARG A 78 -9.53 8.25 -2.58
C ARG A 78 -8.21 8.30 -1.82
N ARG A 79 -7.83 9.47 -1.31
CA ARG A 79 -6.54 9.69 -0.64
C ARG A 79 -6.49 9.10 0.76
N ALA A 80 -7.53 9.32 1.56
CA ALA A 80 -7.65 8.77 2.92
C ALA A 80 -8.29 7.37 2.96
N GLY A 81 -8.53 6.76 1.79
CA GLY A 81 -9.12 5.43 1.66
C GLY A 81 -8.86 4.82 0.29
N PHE A 82 -9.88 4.12 -0.24
CA PHE A 82 -9.82 3.38 -1.50
C PHE A 82 -10.99 3.77 -2.42
N GLY A 83 -11.33 5.07 -2.48
CA GLY A 83 -12.49 5.58 -3.18
C GLY A 83 -13.79 5.34 -2.41
N ALA A 84 -14.93 5.47 -3.09
CA ALA A 84 -16.25 5.37 -2.48
C ALA A 84 -17.24 4.61 -3.37
N THR A 85 -18.20 3.94 -2.76
CA THR A 85 -19.45 3.53 -3.40
C THR A 85 -20.37 4.77 -3.55
N PRO A 86 -21.40 4.74 -4.43
CA PRO A 86 -22.36 5.83 -4.53
C PRO A 86 -23.00 6.23 -3.20
N GLY A 87 -23.37 5.23 -2.39
CA GLY A 87 -23.96 5.45 -1.07
C GLY A 87 -22.98 6.08 -0.07
N GLU A 88 -21.71 5.68 -0.09
CA GLU A 88 -20.67 6.31 0.73
C GLU A 88 -20.43 7.76 0.29
N LEU A 89 -20.26 7.99 -1.02
CA LEU A 89 -20.05 9.33 -1.56
C LEU A 89 -21.21 10.25 -1.20
N HIS A 90 -22.46 9.78 -1.36
CA HIS A 90 -23.64 10.55 -0.97
C HIS A 90 -23.64 10.90 0.54
N ARG A 91 -23.34 9.91 1.39
CA ARG A 91 -23.26 10.10 2.85
C ARG A 91 -22.20 11.11 3.25
N TYR A 92 -20.99 11.00 2.70
CA TYR A 92 -19.89 11.92 3.03
C TYR A 92 -20.10 13.31 2.43
N LEU A 93 -20.69 13.39 1.24
CA LEU A 93 -21.07 14.68 0.64
C LEU A 93 -22.12 15.43 1.47
N ALA A 94 -23.11 14.72 2.01
CA ALA A 94 -24.11 15.32 2.90
C ALA A 94 -23.51 15.88 4.21
N MET A 95 -22.34 15.41 4.62
CA MET A 95 -21.59 15.93 5.78
C MET A 95 -20.73 17.15 5.44
N GLY A 96 -20.35 17.33 4.17
CA GLY A 96 -19.33 18.27 3.72
C GLY A 96 -17.90 17.81 4.04
N THR A 97 -16.92 18.40 3.33
CA THR A 97 -15.50 17.98 3.42
C THR A 97 -14.95 18.04 4.84
N ALA A 98 -15.19 19.10 5.58
CA ALA A 98 -14.66 19.27 6.95
C ALA A 98 -15.14 18.15 7.89
N ARG A 99 -16.44 17.87 7.90
CA ARG A 99 -16.99 16.81 8.76
C ARG A 99 -16.61 15.42 8.28
N ALA A 100 -16.53 15.21 6.97
CA ALA A 100 -16.05 13.97 6.37
C ALA A 100 -14.62 13.66 6.81
N THR A 101 -13.74 14.67 6.81
CA THR A 101 -12.34 14.57 7.30
C THR A 101 -12.31 14.13 8.76
N GLU A 102 -13.08 14.76 9.65
CA GLU A 102 -13.13 14.38 11.06
C GLU A 102 -13.64 12.95 11.28
N VAL A 103 -14.64 12.52 10.52
CA VAL A 103 -15.16 11.15 10.59
C VAL A 103 -14.10 10.13 10.18
N LEU A 104 -13.33 10.41 9.13
CA LEU A 104 -12.26 9.52 8.68
C LEU A 104 -11.11 9.44 9.70
N LEU A 105 -10.72 10.57 10.29
CA LEU A 105 -9.65 10.65 11.30
C LEU A 105 -10.05 9.99 12.62
N ASP A 106 -11.32 10.12 13.00
CA ASP A 106 -11.87 9.52 14.22
C ASP A 106 -12.37 8.08 14.01
N TYR A 107 -11.81 7.35 13.04
CA TYR A 107 -12.23 5.98 12.70
C TYR A 107 -12.28 5.01 13.91
N PRO A 108 -11.49 5.14 15.00
CA PRO A 108 -11.63 4.23 16.15
C PRO A 108 -13.03 4.27 16.78
N LYS A 109 -13.77 5.37 16.62
CA LYS A 109 -15.15 5.51 17.09
C LYS A 109 -16.19 4.84 16.19
N ILE A 110 -15.79 4.37 15.00
CA ILE A 110 -16.66 3.72 14.03
C ILE A 110 -16.64 2.22 14.23
N SER A 111 -17.82 1.58 14.35
CA SER A 111 -17.89 0.12 14.43
C SER A 111 -17.53 -0.51 13.07
N ASN A 112 -16.68 -1.54 13.11
CA ASN A 112 -16.35 -2.38 11.95
C ASN A 112 -16.85 -3.82 12.14
N ALA A 113 -17.71 -4.06 13.14
CA ALA A 113 -18.15 -5.39 13.53
C ALA A 113 -18.84 -6.18 12.40
N GLY A 114 -19.58 -5.48 11.51
CA GLY A 114 -20.19 -6.12 10.35
C GLY A 114 -19.16 -6.75 9.42
N LEU A 115 -18.09 -6.03 9.11
CA LEU A 115 -16.98 -6.54 8.30
C LEU A 115 -16.23 -7.66 9.03
N GLU A 116 -15.88 -7.47 10.30
CA GLU A 116 -15.14 -8.48 11.07
C GLU A 116 -15.89 -9.82 11.12
N GLY A 117 -17.22 -9.79 11.20
CA GLY A 117 -18.06 -11.00 11.15
C GLY A 117 -18.21 -11.61 9.75
N ALA A 118 -18.00 -10.84 8.69
CA ALA A 118 -18.11 -11.28 7.29
C ALA A 118 -16.78 -11.79 6.70
N LEU A 119 -15.65 -11.38 7.30
CA LEU A 119 -14.34 -11.80 6.82
C LEU A 119 -14.12 -13.30 7.03
N PRO A 120 -13.49 -14.00 6.06
CA PRO A 120 -13.09 -15.39 6.27
C PRO A 120 -12.11 -15.48 7.45
N ALA A 121 -12.30 -16.50 8.29
CA ALA A 121 -11.36 -16.78 9.37
C ALA A 121 -9.99 -17.12 8.78
N VAL A 122 -8.97 -16.43 9.24
CA VAL A 122 -7.57 -16.71 8.92
C VAL A 122 -6.97 -17.40 10.14
N ASP A 123 -6.55 -18.65 9.99
CA ASP A 123 -5.80 -19.35 11.03
C ASP A 123 -4.31 -18.97 10.93
N PRO A 124 -3.81 -18.11 11.82
CA PRO A 124 -2.41 -17.71 11.80
C PRO A 124 -1.47 -18.78 12.35
N SER A 125 -1.98 -19.84 13.00
CA SER A 125 -1.17 -20.84 13.71
C SER A 125 -0.30 -21.71 12.79
N GLY A 126 -0.55 -21.68 11.48
CA GLY A 126 0.27 -22.35 10.48
C GLY A 126 0.20 -23.89 10.55
N GLY A 127 -0.82 -24.46 11.18
CA GLY A 127 -1.10 -25.89 11.18
C GLY A 127 -1.39 -26.42 9.77
N ARG A 128 -1.80 -27.69 9.65
CA ARG A 128 -2.21 -28.32 8.37
C ARG A 128 -3.31 -27.54 7.62
N ALA A 129 -4.02 -26.65 8.31
CA ALA A 129 -5.08 -25.79 7.81
C ALA A 129 -4.61 -24.33 7.61
N ALA A 130 -3.30 -24.04 7.57
CA ALA A 130 -2.79 -22.68 7.33
C ALA A 130 -3.45 -22.11 6.07
N ALA A 131 -4.00 -20.90 6.19
CA ALA A 131 -4.63 -20.24 5.05
C ALA A 131 -3.60 -20.04 3.92
N PRO A 132 -3.91 -20.40 2.68
CA PRO A 132 -3.04 -20.11 1.56
C PRO A 132 -2.69 -18.61 1.50
N VAL A 133 -1.47 -18.26 1.09
CA VAL A 133 -1.02 -16.86 0.96
C VAL A 133 -2.04 -16.00 0.21
N ALA A 134 -2.60 -16.52 -0.89
CA ALA A 134 -3.62 -15.84 -1.66
C ALA A 134 -4.91 -15.56 -0.86
N ALA A 135 -5.26 -16.40 0.10
CA ALA A 135 -6.43 -16.18 0.98
C ALA A 135 -6.18 -15.00 1.94
N ILE A 136 -4.98 -14.88 2.52
CA ILE A 136 -4.59 -13.74 3.39
C ILE A 136 -4.56 -12.45 2.58
N GLN A 137 -4.05 -12.49 1.35
CA GLN A 137 -4.04 -11.35 0.44
C GLN A 137 -5.47 -10.93 0.06
N GLY A 138 -6.33 -11.88 -0.29
CA GLY A 138 -7.75 -11.65 -0.58
C GLY A 138 -8.52 -11.09 0.62
N TRP A 139 -8.26 -11.64 1.81
CA TRP A 139 -8.80 -11.14 3.08
C TRP A 139 -8.45 -9.66 3.30
N TRP A 140 -7.20 -9.25 3.05
CA TRP A 140 -6.81 -7.85 3.22
C TRP A 140 -7.41 -6.95 2.14
N LEU A 141 -7.50 -7.39 0.89
CA LEU A 141 -8.23 -6.65 -0.16
C LEU A 141 -9.71 -6.47 0.17
N GLN A 142 -10.37 -7.49 0.74
CA GLN A 142 -11.75 -7.36 1.21
C GLN A 142 -11.85 -6.29 2.30
N ARG A 143 -10.93 -6.28 3.26
CA ARG A 143 -10.88 -5.20 4.27
C ARG A 143 -10.74 -3.83 3.62
N MET A 144 -9.80 -3.66 2.68
CA MET A 144 -9.60 -2.38 1.98
C MET A 144 -10.88 -1.91 1.25
N ALA A 145 -11.61 -2.84 0.64
CA ALA A 145 -12.81 -2.50 -0.14
C ALA A 145 -14.07 -2.26 0.73
N GLU A 146 -14.26 -3.01 1.81
CA GLU A 146 -15.53 -3.06 2.54
C GLU A 146 -15.49 -2.39 3.91
N THR A 147 -14.31 -1.96 4.40
CA THR A 147 -14.17 -1.39 5.74
C THR A 147 -14.95 -0.08 5.91
N ALA A 148 -15.60 0.08 7.07
CA ALA A 148 -16.13 1.37 7.51
C ALA A 148 -15.02 2.33 8.01
N ARG A 149 -13.76 1.84 8.12
CA ARG A 149 -12.59 2.58 8.60
C ARG A 149 -11.50 2.67 7.52
N PRO A 150 -11.75 3.32 6.38
CA PRO A 150 -10.84 3.26 5.24
C PRO A 150 -9.44 3.83 5.53
N LEU A 151 -9.33 4.87 6.37
CA LEU A 151 -8.04 5.45 6.76
C LEU A 151 -7.18 4.47 7.59
N GLU A 152 -7.79 3.62 8.42
CA GLU A 152 -7.09 2.56 9.16
C GLU A 152 -6.36 1.60 8.21
N GLU A 153 -7.06 1.13 7.17
CA GLU A 153 -6.46 0.24 6.16
C GLU A 153 -5.46 0.97 5.24
N LYS A 154 -5.71 2.24 4.94
CA LYS A 154 -4.78 3.08 4.17
C LYS A 154 -3.45 3.27 4.91
N MET A 155 -3.50 3.54 6.20
CA MET A 155 -2.31 3.63 7.04
C MET A 155 -1.63 2.27 7.26
N THR A 156 -2.40 1.19 7.35
CA THR A 156 -1.85 -0.17 7.40
C THR A 156 -1.04 -0.48 6.12
N LEU A 157 -1.54 -0.06 4.95
CA LEU A 157 -0.82 -0.18 3.68
C LEU A 157 0.44 0.69 3.63
N PHE A 158 0.38 1.90 4.18
CA PHE A 158 1.54 2.79 4.32
C PHE A 158 2.65 2.14 5.15
N TRP A 159 2.32 1.61 6.33
CA TRP A 159 3.29 0.96 7.21
C TRP A 159 3.87 -0.32 6.59
N HIS A 160 3.04 -1.12 5.93
CA HIS A 160 3.51 -2.30 5.19
C HIS A 160 4.50 -1.94 4.06
N GLY A 161 4.36 -0.78 3.45
CA GLY A 161 5.27 -0.26 2.43
C GLY A 161 6.53 0.41 2.97
N LEU A 162 6.52 0.86 4.23
CA LEU A 162 7.66 1.55 4.87
C LEU A 162 8.46 0.62 5.80
N LEU A 163 7.77 -0.09 6.70
CA LEU A 163 8.36 -1.03 7.67
C LEU A 163 8.25 -2.46 7.11
N THR A 164 8.94 -2.70 6.01
CA THR A 164 8.73 -3.89 5.19
C THR A 164 9.28 -5.16 5.80
N SER A 165 8.44 -6.19 5.75
CA SER A 165 8.83 -7.60 5.87
C SER A 165 8.17 -8.40 4.74
N GLY A 166 8.63 -9.60 4.44
CA GLY A 166 8.16 -10.35 3.29
C GLY A 166 8.06 -11.86 3.48
N LEU A 167 7.14 -12.44 2.73
CA LEU A 167 6.88 -13.90 2.69
C LEU A 167 8.03 -14.71 2.10
N ASP A 168 9.04 -14.07 1.54
CA ASP A 168 10.27 -14.71 1.07
C ASP A 168 11.10 -15.29 2.23
N LYS A 169 11.01 -14.65 3.41
CA LYS A 169 11.69 -15.11 4.64
C LYS A 169 10.70 -15.45 5.76
N ALA A 170 9.75 -14.55 6.06
CA ALA A 170 8.75 -14.75 7.09
C ALA A 170 7.60 -15.64 6.60
N GLY A 171 6.92 -16.31 7.51
CA GLY A 171 5.75 -17.13 7.18
C GLY A 171 4.44 -16.32 7.11
N PRO A 172 3.38 -16.92 6.54
CA PRO A 172 2.07 -16.28 6.46
C PRO A 172 1.49 -15.84 7.81
N ALA A 173 1.71 -16.64 8.87
CA ALA A 173 1.25 -16.33 10.23
C ALA A 173 1.90 -15.05 10.77
N GLN A 174 3.22 -14.93 10.63
CA GLN A 174 3.96 -13.75 11.08
C GLN A 174 3.53 -12.51 10.29
N MET A 175 3.40 -12.61 8.96
CA MET A 175 2.97 -11.49 8.11
C MET A 175 1.54 -11.06 8.43
N PHE A 176 0.64 -12.00 8.74
CA PHE A 176 -0.71 -11.69 9.19
C PHE A 176 -0.69 -10.96 10.53
N THR A 177 0.10 -11.45 11.52
CA THR A 177 0.24 -10.82 12.84
C THR A 177 0.83 -9.42 12.72
N GLN A 178 1.85 -9.22 11.88
CA GLN A 178 2.43 -7.90 11.62
C GLN A 178 1.41 -6.95 10.97
N ASN A 179 0.58 -7.43 10.06
CA ASN A 179 -0.50 -6.63 9.47
C ASN A 179 -1.51 -6.16 10.54
N GLN A 180 -1.84 -7.03 11.51
CA GLN A 180 -2.69 -6.65 12.65
C GLN A 180 -2.00 -5.63 13.57
N LEU A 181 -0.68 -5.77 13.77
CA LEU A 181 0.12 -4.80 14.54
C LEU A 181 0.08 -3.41 13.87
N PHE A 182 0.33 -3.33 12.56
CA PHE A 182 0.26 -2.07 11.81
C PHE A 182 -1.13 -1.43 11.89
N ARG A 183 -2.19 -2.22 11.77
CA ARG A 183 -3.57 -1.74 11.89
C ARG A 183 -3.86 -1.17 13.27
N LYS A 184 -3.48 -1.90 14.33
CA LYS A 184 -3.68 -1.48 15.71
C LYS A 184 -2.96 -0.17 16.04
N MET A 185 -1.78 0.04 15.45
CA MET A 185 -0.91 1.20 15.73
C MET A 185 -0.91 2.24 14.60
N ALA A 186 -1.84 2.14 13.65
CA ALA A 186 -1.85 2.86 12.38
C ALA A 186 -1.64 4.38 12.52
N MET A 187 -2.24 5.01 13.53
CA MET A 187 -2.21 6.45 13.80
C MET A 187 -1.63 6.77 15.19
N GLY A 188 -0.90 5.83 15.79
CA GLY A 188 -0.28 5.95 17.11
C GLY A 188 1.01 6.76 17.10
N ASN A 189 1.79 6.62 18.19
CA ASN A 189 3.11 7.21 18.29
C ASN A 189 4.16 6.37 17.56
N LEU A 190 5.09 7.02 16.87
CA LEU A 190 6.13 6.32 16.11
C LEU A 190 7.06 5.50 17.00
N ASP A 191 7.42 6.01 18.15
CA ASP A 191 8.25 5.34 19.16
C ASP A 191 7.64 3.98 19.56
N ASP A 192 6.36 3.96 19.93
CA ASP A 192 5.66 2.73 20.31
C ASP A 192 5.60 1.74 19.13
N LEU A 193 5.32 2.23 17.92
CA LEU A 193 5.29 1.40 16.72
C LEU A 193 6.65 0.78 16.42
N LEU A 194 7.75 1.56 16.44
CA LEU A 194 9.08 1.05 16.15
C LEU A 194 9.57 0.08 17.22
N LYS A 195 9.28 0.34 18.51
CA LYS A 195 9.56 -0.60 19.61
C LYS A 195 8.79 -1.91 19.44
N ALA A 196 7.55 -1.87 18.99
CA ALA A 196 6.76 -3.07 18.72
C ALA A 196 7.28 -3.83 17.50
N VAL A 197 7.61 -3.12 16.41
CA VAL A 197 8.13 -3.71 15.16
C VAL A 197 9.51 -4.34 15.36
N SER A 198 10.38 -3.76 16.22
CA SER A 198 11.68 -4.35 16.51
C SER A 198 11.60 -5.75 17.16
N LYS A 199 10.46 -6.06 17.77
CA LYS A 199 10.16 -7.32 18.47
C LYS A 199 9.16 -8.18 17.70
N ASP A 200 8.66 -7.70 16.57
CA ASP A 200 7.72 -8.43 15.72
C ASP A 200 8.39 -9.61 15.02
N PRO A 201 7.87 -10.84 15.11
CA PRO A 201 8.49 -12.02 14.53
C PRO A 201 8.71 -11.95 13.02
N ALA A 202 7.83 -11.29 12.24
CA ALA A 202 8.05 -11.14 10.80
C ALA A 202 9.28 -10.26 10.52
N MET A 203 9.41 -9.13 11.22
CA MET A 203 10.56 -8.24 11.10
C MET A 203 11.84 -8.91 11.59
N MET A 204 11.79 -9.61 12.72
CA MET A 204 12.94 -10.31 13.29
C MET A 204 13.48 -11.38 12.32
N ILE A 205 12.59 -12.13 11.66
CA ILE A 205 12.97 -13.12 10.65
C ILE A 205 13.49 -12.42 9.39
N TYR A 206 12.84 -11.36 8.95
CA TYR A 206 13.15 -10.69 7.69
C TYR A 206 14.54 -10.04 7.71
N LEU A 207 14.90 -9.41 8.83
CA LEU A 207 16.19 -8.75 9.03
C LEU A 207 17.16 -9.54 9.92
N ASP A 208 16.90 -10.85 10.12
CA ASP A 208 17.75 -11.78 10.85
C ASP A 208 18.07 -11.36 12.31
N THR A 209 17.23 -10.50 12.92
CA THR A 209 17.38 -10.02 14.32
C THR A 209 17.26 -11.16 15.32
N GLU A 210 16.54 -12.22 15.01
CA GLU A 210 16.43 -13.43 15.84
C GLU A 210 17.77 -14.10 16.11
N THR A 211 18.79 -13.84 15.27
CA THR A 211 20.15 -14.36 15.42
C THR A 211 21.07 -13.39 16.15
N ASN A 212 20.59 -12.18 16.46
CA ASN A 212 21.35 -11.09 17.09
C ASN A 212 21.57 -11.37 18.57
N ARG A 213 22.80 -11.58 19.00
CA ARG A 213 23.15 -11.98 20.37
C ARG A 213 24.49 -11.43 20.84
N LYS A 214 24.66 -11.33 22.15
CA LYS A 214 25.92 -10.95 22.82
C LYS A 214 27.11 -11.68 22.21
N GLY A 215 28.16 -10.94 21.87
CA GLY A 215 29.39 -11.46 21.25
C GLY A 215 29.28 -11.76 19.76
N LYS A 216 28.08 -11.70 19.17
CA LYS A 216 27.83 -11.85 17.72
C LYS A 216 26.64 -10.98 17.29
N PRO A 217 26.77 -9.65 17.35
CA PRO A 217 25.70 -8.76 16.94
C PRO A 217 25.45 -8.87 15.43
N ASN A 218 24.16 -8.71 15.02
CA ASN A 218 23.70 -8.63 13.65
C ASN A 218 23.21 -7.21 13.36
N GLU A 219 23.82 -6.55 12.40
CA GLU A 219 23.62 -5.14 12.09
C GLU A 219 22.42 -4.85 11.18
N ASN A 220 21.82 -5.86 10.54
CA ASN A 220 20.80 -5.64 9.50
C ASN A 220 19.67 -4.74 10.00
N TYR A 221 19.01 -5.14 11.08
CA TYR A 221 17.89 -4.33 11.61
C TYR A 221 18.33 -2.93 12.04
N ALA A 222 19.47 -2.84 12.73
CA ALA A 222 19.99 -1.56 13.22
C ALA A 222 20.26 -0.57 12.06
N ARG A 223 20.83 -1.07 10.97
CA ARG A 223 21.08 -0.30 9.75
C ARG A 223 19.78 0.18 9.14
N GLU A 224 18.82 -0.73 8.90
CA GLU A 224 17.54 -0.38 8.27
C GLU A 224 16.70 0.56 9.16
N LEU A 225 16.77 0.41 10.49
CA LEU A 225 16.11 1.31 11.44
C LEU A 225 16.58 2.77 11.22
N MET A 226 17.88 2.98 11.07
CA MET A 226 18.44 4.31 10.86
C MET A 226 18.28 4.78 9.41
N GLU A 227 18.59 3.93 8.44
CA GLU A 227 18.62 4.30 7.02
C GLU A 227 17.23 4.46 6.41
N LEU A 228 16.34 3.48 6.64
CA LEU A 228 15.03 3.44 5.98
C LEU A 228 13.88 3.90 6.88
N PHE A 229 13.92 3.56 8.17
CA PHE A 229 12.75 3.71 9.04
C PHE A 229 12.76 5.01 9.85
N THR A 230 13.94 5.63 10.07
CA THR A 230 14.08 6.87 10.85
C THR A 230 14.86 7.96 10.12
N THR A 231 16.10 8.24 10.51
CA THR A 231 16.86 9.46 10.15
C THR A 231 17.28 9.56 8.69
N GLY A 232 17.53 8.44 8.03
CA GLY A 232 18.16 8.40 6.71
C GLY A 232 19.68 8.51 6.75
N ILE A 233 20.33 8.27 5.61
CA ILE A 233 21.78 8.32 5.42
C ILE A 233 22.32 9.71 5.79
N GLY A 234 23.51 9.75 6.41
CA GLY A 234 24.23 10.99 6.77
C GLY A 234 23.97 11.48 8.18
N HIS A 235 23.10 10.82 8.96
CA HIS A 235 22.75 11.20 10.34
C HIS A 235 23.27 10.20 11.38
N TYR A 236 24.04 9.21 11.00
CA TYR A 236 24.65 8.20 11.87
C TYR A 236 25.97 7.71 11.26
N THR A 237 26.76 7.04 12.05
CA THR A 237 28.05 6.43 11.66
C THR A 237 27.94 4.90 11.65
N GLU A 238 28.94 4.23 11.06
CA GLU A 238 29.02 2.76 11.12
C GLU A 238 29.22 2.25 12.56
N ASP A 239 29.84 3.05 13.43
CA ASP A 239 29.94 2.75 14.86
C ASP A 239 28.57 2.79 15.55
N ASP A 240 27.71 3.75 15.19
CA ASP A 240 26.34 3.80 15.70
C ASP A 240 25.55 2.57 15.25
N VAL A 241 25.76 2.07 14.03
CA VAL A 241 25.12 0.83 13.56
C VAL A 241 25.54 -0.37 14.42
N ARG A 242 26.85 -0.53 14.67
CA ARG A 242 27.36 -1.64 15.51
C ARG A 242 26.86 -1.57 16.94
N GLU A 243 26.90 -0.40 17.54
CA GLU A 243 26.47 -0.19 18.93
C GLU A 243 24.95 -0.35 19.08
N SER A 244 24.18 0.12 18.09
CA SER A 244 22.74 -0.13 18.01
C SER A 244 22.44 -1.63 17.87
N ALA A 245 23.15 -2.35 17.01
CA ALA A 245 22.99 -3.81 16.88
C ALA A 245 23.21 -4.53 18.23
N ARG A 246 24.22 -4.11 19.01
CA ARG A 246 24.47 -4.63 20.36
C ARG A 246 23.28 -4.35 21.30
N ALA A 247 22.63 -3.18 21.18
CA ALA A 247 21.47 -2.80 21.99
C ALA A 247 20.23 -3.66 21.67
N PHE A 248 20.05 -4.09 20.43
CA PHE A 248 18.96 -4.98 19.99
C PHE A 248 19.22 -6.47 20.22
N THR A 249 20.36 -6.87 20.85
CA THR A 249 20.62 -8.26 21.20
C THR A 249 19.65 -8.77 22.27
N GLY A 250 19.46 -10.08 22.35
CA GLY A 250 18.68 -10.74 23.40
C GLY A 250 17.26 -11.15 22.99
N TRP A 251 16.73 -10.60 21.92
CA TRP A 251 15.42 -11.01 21.39
C TRP A 251 15.56 -12.27 20.52
N THR A 252 14.66 -13.22 20.70
CA THR A 252 14.58 -14.46 19.95
C THR A 252 13.13 -14.86 19.73
N LEU A 253 12.91 -15.86 18.85
CA LEU A 253 11.57 -16.39 18.61
C LEU A 253 11.20 -17.43 19.64
N GLN A 254 9.98 -17.38 20.15
CA GLN A 254 9.45 -18.39 21.03
C GLN A 254 9.31 -19.73 20.25
N GLY A 255 9.87 -20.84 20.81
CA GLY A 255 9.82 -22.12 20.11
C GLY A 255 10.71 -22.17 18.85
N ALA A 256 12.00 -21.85 18.97
CA ALA A 256 12.98 -21.73 17.89
C ALA A 256 13.01 -22.92 16.89
N GLN A 257 12.59 -24.13 17.32
CA GLN A 257 12.44 -25.30 16.44
C GLN A 257 11.27 -25.19 15.45
N GLN A 258 10.31 -24.30 15.71
CA GLN A 258 9.13 -24.02 14.87
C GLN A 258 9.14 -22.61 14.28
N ARG A 259 10.29 -22.09 13.93
CA ARG A 259 10.56 -20.71 13.46
C ARG A 259 9.48 -20.16 12.52
N ARG A 260 8.95 -20.97 11.63
CA ARG A 260 7.95 -20.53 10.63
C ARG A 260 6.51 -20.50 11.16
N LEU A 261 6.27 -20.94 12.38
CA LEU A 261 4.93 -21.09 12.96
C LEU A 261 4.70 -20.17 14.15
N THR A 262 5.80 -19.68 14.79
CA THR A 262 5.66 -18.80 15.94
C THR A 262 5.31 -17.37 15.54
N THR A 263 4.36 -16.79 16.27
CA THR A 263 3.96 -15.38 16.16
C THR A 263 4.42 -14.56 17.37
N ASP A 264 5.22 -15.16 18.25
CA ASP A 264 5.67 -14.54 19.48
C ASP A 264 7.19 -14.46 19.55
N SER A 265 7.68 -13.36 20.08
CA SER A 265 9.08 -13.14 20.43
C SER A 265 9.31 -13.23 21.95
N LEU A 266 10.53 -13.55 22.34
CA LEU A 266 10.94 -13.71 23.72
C LEU A 266 12.27 -13.00 23.95
N PHE A 267 12.35 -12.20 25.02
CA PHE A 267 13.63 -11.64 25.48
C PHE A 267 14.36 -12.64 26.39
N VAL A 268 15.61 -12.94 26.04
CA VAL A 268 16.47 -13.85 26.78
C VAL A 268 17.68 -13.09 27.32
N PRO A 269 17.70 -12.71 28.62
CA PRO A 269 18.73 -11.82 29.19
C PRO A 269 20.18 -12.27 28.95
N ARG A 270 20.46 -13.58 29.00
CA ARG A 270 21.80 -14.13 28.75
C ARG A 270 22.33 -13.91 27.33
N LEU A 271 21.43 -13.62 26.39
CA LEU A 271 21.78 -13.32 24.99
C LEU A 271 21.92 -11.81 24.74
N HIS A 272 21.54 -10.97 25.70
CA HIS A 272 21.65 -9.52 25.60
C HIS A 272 23.06 -9.05 25.96
N ASP A 273 23.58 -8.10 25.20
CA ASP A 273 24.81 -7.38 25.51
C ASP A 273 24.49 -6.23 26.46
N ASP A 274 24.75 -6.45 27.74
CA ASP A 274 24.50 -5.52 28.84
C ASP A 274 25.68 -4.55 29.12
N GLY A 275 26.75 -4.61 28.29
CA GLY A 275 27.87 -3.69 28.36
C GLY A 275 27.53 -2.27 27.93
N PRO A 276 28.38 -1.28 28.27
CA PRO A 276 28.20 0.09 27.81
C PRO A 276 28.31 0.16 26.28
N LYS A 277 27.49 1.03 25.68
CA LYS A 277 27.42 1.30 24.24
C LYS A 277 27.49 2.81 24.03
N THR A 278 28.17 3.24 22.98
CA THR A 278 28.17 4.66 22.59
C THR A 278 27.34 4.83 21.34
N PHE A 279 26.25 5.55 21.42
CA PHE A 279 25.32 5.78 20.33
C PHE A 279 24.97 7.27 20.21
N LEU A 280 25.16 7.85 19.02
CA LEU A 280 24.99 9.28 18.75
C LEU A 280 25.68 10.17 19.81
N GLY A 281 26.92 9.81 20.17
CA GLY A 281 27.75 10.55 21.12
C GLY A 281 27.36 10.38 22.60
N LYS A 282 26.34 9.58 22.94
CA LYS A 282 25.95 9.25 24.31
C LYS A 282 26.45 7.86 24.69
N THR A 283 26.93 7.68 25.92
CA THR A 283 27.39 6.39 26.42
C THR A 283 26.50 5.90 27.58
N GLY A 284 26.08 4.63 27.50
CA GLY A 284 25.22 4.00 28.51
C GLY A 284 24.94 2.52 28.22
N ASN A 285 24.24 1.85 29.13
CA ASN A 285 23.78 0.47 28.94
C ASN A 285 22.47 0.44 28.19
N PHE A 286 22.51 0.88 26.94
CA PHE A 286 21.32 1.03 26.11
C PHE A 286 20.74 -0.31 25.65
N THR A 287 19.41 -0.39 25.67
CA THR A 287 18.57 -1.41 25.04
C THR A 287 18.09 -0.95 23.67
N GLY A 288 17.46 -1.82 22.90
CA GLY A 288 16.86 -1.46 21.61
C GLY A 288 15.77 -0.37 21.76
N ASP A 289 15.02 -0.38 22.88
CA ASP A 289 14.00 0.65 23.13
C ASP A 289 14.64 2.03 23.36
N ASP A 290 15.78 2.09 24.06
CA ASP A 290 16.55 3.34 24.24
C ASP A 290 17.08 3.89 22.92
N ILE A 291 17.50 3.01 21.98
CA ILE A 291 17.92 3.42 20.65
C ILE A 291 16.78 4.07 19.88
N VAL A 292 15.56 3.49 19.92
CA VAL A 292 14.36 4.08 19.33
C VAL A 292 14.05 5.44 19.96
N ASP A 293 14.11 5.54 21.29
CA ASP A 293 13.86 6.78 22.04
C ASP A 293 14.87 7.89 21.71
N MET A 294 16.07 7.53 21.26
CA MET A 294 17.07 8.50 20.80
C MET A 294 16.88 8.91 19.33
N LEU A 295 16.39 8.01 18.47
CA LEU A 295 16.24 8.26 17.03
C LEU A 295 14.96 9.04 16.68
N VAL A 296 13.83 8.69 17.33
CA VAL A 296 12.52 9.25 16.96
C VAL A 296 12.42 10.77 17.18
N PRO A 297 12.97 11.36 18.26
CA PRO A 297 12.94 12.81 18.47
C PRO A 297 13.81 13.62 17.53
N LEU A 298 14.70 12.99 16.75
CA LEU A 298 15.60 13.71 15.85
C LEU A 298 14.83 14.43 14.75
N ARG A 299 15.25 15.65 14.43
CA ARG A 299 14.67 16.45 13.36
C ARG A 299 14.67 15.71 12.01
N ALA A 300 15.73 15.00 11.69
CA ALA A 300 15.85 14.19 10.49
C ALA A 300 14.77 13.10 10.39
N THR A 301 14.43 12.44 11.50
CA THR A 301 13.33 11.46 11.56
C THR A 301 11.99 12.14 11.30
N ALA A 302 11.73 13.28 11.96
CA ALA A 302 10.50 14.03 11.80
C ALA A 302 10.29 14.49 10.33
N GLU A 303 11.31 15.04 9.70
CA GLU A 303 11.27 15.52 8.31
C GLU A 303 11.11 14.36 7.31
N ARG A 304 11.84 13.26 7.53
CA ARG A 304 11.74 12.08 6.67
C ARG A 304 10.35 11.45 6.73
N LEU A 305 9.80 11.24 7.92
CA LEU A 305 8.45 10.71 8.07
C LEU A 305 7.40 11.65 7.48
N SER A 306 7.52 12.96 7.72
CA SER A 306 6.63 13.97 7.17
C SER A 306 6.63 13.98 5.64
N THR A 307 7.82 13.89 5.04
CA THR A 307 7.98 13.77 3.58
C THR A 307 7.31 12.51 3.04
N ARG A 308 7.50 11.36 3.71
CA ARG A 308 6.89 10.09 3.29
C ARG A 308 5.37 10.11 3.41
N LEU A 309 4.82 10.61 4.53
CA LEU A 309 3.37 10.72 4.74
C LEU A 309 2.75 11.70 3.74
N PHE A 310 3.33 12.90 3.60
CA PHE A 310 2.79 13.87 2.65
C PHE A 310 2.80 13.35 1.22
N SER A 311 3.90 12.72 0.79
CA SER A 311 4.00 12.14 -0.57
C SER A 311 3.03 10.98 -0.80
N PHE A 312 2.66 10.26 0.25
CA PHE A 312 1.67 9.18 0.17
C PHE A 312 0.23 9.71 0.06
N PHE A 313 -0.08 10.82 0.75
CA PHE A 313 -1.44 11.37 0.79
C PHE A 313 -1.69 12.48 -0.24
N ALA A 314 -0.71 13.29 -0.60
CA ALA A 314 -0.90 14.47 -1.46
C ALA A 314 -0.19 14.36 -2.81
N TYR A 315 1.09 14.69 -2.87
CA TYR A 315 1.91 14.63 -4.08
C TYR A 315 3.39 14.40 -3.75
N PRO A 316 4.20 13.86 -4.68
CA PRO A 316 5.61 13.62 -4.43
C PRO A 316 6.40 14.94 -4.36
N ASN A 317 7.53 14.88 -3.64
CA ASN A 317 8.45 16.01 -3.49
C ASN A 317 7.77 17.28 -2.91
N PRO A 318 7.28 17.22 -1.66
CA PRO A 318 6.69 18.38 -0.99
C PRO A 318 7.71 19.52 -0.86
N GLU A 319 7.22 20.74 -0.79
CA GLU A 319 7.98 21.92 -0.51
C GLU A 319 8.65 21.85 0.89
N PRO A 320 9.88 22.37 1.07
CA PRO A 320 10.55 22.31 2.37
C PRO A 320 9.73 22.91 3.51
N GLU A 321 8.96 23.97 3.27
CA GLU A 321 8.11 24.62 4.25
C GLU A 321 7.02 23.70 4.76
N ILE A 322 6.40 22.87 3.88
CA ILE A 322 5.42 21.85 4.26
C ILE A 322 6.10 20.78 5.13
N VAL A 323 7.27 20.31 4.71
CA VAL A 323 8.02 19.30 5.47
C VAL A 323 8.37 19.80 6.86
N HIS A 324 8.86 21.03 6.98
CA HIS A 324 9.23 21.64 8.25
C HIS A 324 8.00 21.81 9.16
N HIS A 325 6.89 22.30 8.62
CA HIS A 325 5.63 22.46 9.37
C HIS A 325 5.12 21.12 9.91
N LEU A 326 5.10 20.07 9.09
CA LEU A 326 4.68 18.74 9.49
C LEU A 326 5.62 18.09 10.51
N ALA A 327 6.94 18.33 10.36
CA ALA A 327 7.94 17.87 11.32
C ALA A 327 7.77 18.57 12.69
N ASP A 328 7.45 19.87 12.71
CA ASP A 328 7.11 20.58 13.93
C ASP A 328 5.84 20.05 14.59
N THR A 329 4.81 19.74 13.77
CA THR A 329 3.58 19.11 14.24
C THR A 329 3.86 17.75 14.87
N PHE A 330 4.70 16.92 14.27
CA PHE A 330 5.14 15.64 14.80
C PHE A 330 5.81 15.78 16.17
N GLN A 331 6.79 16.68 16.29
CA GLN A 331 7.53 16.92 17.54
C GLN A 331 6.63 17.48 18.65
N LYS A 332 5.79 18.47 18.35
CA LYS A 332 4.86 19.09 19.30
C LYS A 332 3.81 18.11 19.84
N ASN A 333 3.44 17.12 19.07
CA ASN A 333 2.45 16.11 19.42
C ASN A 333 3.06 14.79 19.92
N ARG A 334 4.27 14.82 20.51
CA ARG A 334 4.93 13.65 21.10
C ARG A 334 5.05 12.49 20.11
N HIS A 335 5.50 12.80 18.91
CA HIS A 335 5.74 11.85 17.83
C HIS A 335 4.47 11.10 17.35
N ASN A 336 3.29 11.71 17.54
CA ASN A 336 2.03 11.12 17.11
C ASN A 336 1.83 11.27 15.60
N VAL A 337 1.77 10.13 14.91
CA VAL A 337 1.59 10.06 13.45
C VAL A 337 0.21 10.56 13.03
N GLY A 338 -0.81 10.28 13.84
CA GLY A 338 -2.18 10.74 13.59
C GLY A 338 -2.30 12.27 13.55
N ALA A 339 -1.52 12.98 14.36
CA ALA A 339 -1.48 14.45 14.32
C ALA A 339 -0.92 14.96 12.99
N VAL A 340 0.13 14.31 12.45
CA VAL A 340 0.70 14.65 11.14
C VAL A 340 -0.29 14.37 10.00
N VAL A 341 -0.95 13.20 10.02
CA VAL A 341 -1.94 12.84 9.00
C VAL A 341 -3.13 13.81 9.05
N ARG A 342 -3.61 14.16 10.24
CA ARG A 342 -4.67 15.17 10.42
C ARG A 342 -4.29 16.50 9.77
N GLU A 343 -3.06 16.96 10.01
CA GLU A 343 -2.55 18.20 9.43
C GLU A 343 -2.49 18.12 7.90
N ILE A 344 -1.96 17.02 7.34
CA ILE A 344 -1.88 16.82 5.88
C ILE A 344 -3.25 16.93 5.22
N VAL A 345 -4.27 16.23 5.73
CA VAL A 345 -5.59 16.20 5.09
C VAL A 345 -6.42 17.45 5.36
N ALA A 346 -5.96 18.33 6.25
CA ALA A 346 -6.60 19.62 6.54
C ALA A 346 -6.00 20.79 5.75
N MET A 347 -4.74 20.68 5.28
CA MET A 347 -4.04 21.80 4.64
C MET A 347 -4.48 22.05 3.19
N ASP A 348 -4.36 23.30 2.74
CA ASP A 348 -4.71 23.69 1.38
C ASP A 348 -3.90 22.95 0.31
N ALA A 349 -2.64 22.60 0.63
CA ALA A 349 -1.78 21.84 -0.27
C ALA A 349 -2.38 20.48 -0.66
N PHE A 350 -3.11 19.84 0.26
CA PHE A 350 -3.80 18.57 -0.02
C PHE A 350 -4.97 18.74 -1.01
N TYR A 351 -5.63 19.90 -0.99
CA TYR A 351 -6.73 20.25 -1.90
C TYR A 351 -6.29 21.18 -3.03
N SER A 352 -4.99 21.20 -3.34
CA SER A 352 -4.45 21.98 -4.46
C SER A 352 -4.57 21.25 -5.80
N GLU A 353 -4.49 22.01 -6.89
CA GLU A 353 -4.40 21.45 -8.25
C GLU A 353 -3.18 20.51 -8.39
N LYS A 354 -2.08 20.81 -7.69
CA LYS A 354 -0.89 19.98 -7.63
C LYS A 354 -1.15 18.60 -6.99
N ALA A 355 -2.13 18.50 -6.09
CA ALA A 355 -2.49 17.25 -5.43
C ALA A 355 -3.56 16.44 -6.19
N TYR A 356 -4.41 17.11 -6.96
CA TYR A 356 -5.50 16.45 -7.67
C TYR A 356 -4.95 15.50 -8.74
N ARG A 357 -5.24 14.21 -8.60
CA ARG A 357 -4.76 13.14 -9.49
C ARG A 357 -3.23 13.07 -9.67
N ALA A 358 -2.48 13.56 -8.70
CA ALA A 358 -1.02 13.57 -8.73
C ALA A 358 -0.36 12.21 -8.56
N LEU A 359 -1.07 11.22 -8.02
CA LEU A 359 -0.53 9.90 -7.73
C LEU A 359 -1.13 8.84 -8.65
N VAL A 360 -0.27 8.00 -9.20
CA VAL A 360 -0.70 6.77 -9.86
C VAL A 360 -1.16 5.80 -8.76
N LYS A 361 -2.38 5.27 -8.88
CA LYS A 361 -2.86 4.23 -7.96
C LYS A 361 -1.91 3.05 -7.95
N SER A 362 -1.46 2.65 -6.76
CA SER A 362 -0.80 1.36 -6.59
C SER A 362 -1.75 0.23 -7.03
N PRO A 363 -1.24 -0.95 -7.39
CA PRO A 363 -2.10 -2.10 -7.70
C PRO A 363 -3.12 -2.40 -6.61
N ALA A 364 -2.74 -2.30 -5.32
CA ALA A 364 -3.66 -2.50 -4.19
C ALA A 364 -4.80 -1.47 -4.18
N GLU A 365 -4.51 -0.19 -4.39
CA GLU A 365 -5.52 0.88 -4.45
C GLU A 365 -6.44 0.71 -5.65
N LEU A 366 -5.88 0.42 -6.82
CA LEU A 366 -6.66 0.18 -8.04
C LEU A 366 -7.63 -0.99 -7.87
N VAL A 367 -7.10 -2.13 -7.40
CA VAL A 367 -7.88 -3.35 -7.21
C VAL A 367 -8.95 -3.15 -6.15
N ALA A 368 -8.61 -2.57 -4.99
CA ALA A 368 -9.57 -2.31 -3.93
C ALA A 368 -10.70 -1.38 -4.40
N GLN A 369 -10.39 -0.29 -5.12
CA GLN A 369 -11.40 0.62 -5.66
C GLN A 369 -12.26 -0.06 -6.74
N THR A 370 -11.65 -0.86 -7.62
CA THR A 370 -12.39 -1.62 -8.63
C THR A 370 -13.37 -2.60 -7.98
N LEU A 371 -12.93 -3.36 -6.97
CA LEU A 371 -13.77 -4.30 -6.24
C LEU A 371 -14.88 -3.60 -5.44
N LYS A 372 -14.58 -2.43 -4.88
CA LYS A 372 -15.57 -1.56 -4.23
C LYS A 372 -16.66 -1.11 -5.20
N ALA A 373 -16.29 -0.79 -6.43
CA ALA A 373 -17.22 -0.38 -7.48
C ALA A 373 -18.07 -1.53 -8.04
N THR A 374 -17.48 -2.73 -8.18
CA THR A 374 -18.13 -3.86 -8.86
C THR A 374 -18.75 -4.89 -7.90
N GLY A 375 -18.31 -4.88 -6.64
CA GLY A 375 -18.59 -5.96 -5.67
C GLY A 375 -17.79 -7.22 -5.96
N ALA A 376 -17.56 -8.02 -4.95
CA ALA A 376 -16.93 -9.33 -5.07
C ALA A 376 -17.38 -10.27 -3.94
N ASP A 377 -17.25 -11.57 -4.15
CA ASP A 377 -17.28 -12.56 -3.08
C ASP A 377 -15.85 -12.93 -2.65
N ALA A 378 -15.70 -13.75 -1.63
CA ALA A 378 -14.39 -14.15 -1.10
C ALA A 378 -13.47 -14.74 -2.19
N LYS A 379 -14.01 -15.51 -3.15
CA LYS A 379 -13.23 -16.04 -4.29
C LYS A 379 -12.79 -14.93 -5.25
N GLY A 380 -13.62 -13.92 -5.46
CA GLY A 380 -13.30 -12.74 -6.26
C GLY A 380 -12.16 -11.95 -5.66
N TYR A 381 -12.13 -11.74 -4.34
CA TYR A 381 -11.02 -11.07 -3.64
C TYR A 381 -9.70 -11.85 -3.76
N VAL A 382 -9.73 -13.17 -3.62
CA VAL A 382 -8.53 -14.03 -3.81
C VAL A 382 -8.02 -13.97 -5.26
N ALA A 383 -8.92 -14.05 -6.24
CA ALA A 383 -8.55 -13.94 -7.65
C ALA A 383 -7.95 -12.57 -7.99
N ALA A 384 -8.52 -11.51 -7.45
CA ALA A 384 -8.03 -10.14 -7.63
C ALA A 384 -6.64 -9.93 -6.99
N ALA A 385 -6.39 -10.52 -5.81
CA ALA A 385 -5.09 -10.51 -5.17
C ALA A 385 -4.01 -11.14 -6.06
N THR A 386 -4.32 -12.25 -6.70
CA THR A 386 -3.41 -12.93 -7.63
C THR A 386 -3.14 -12.07 -8.88
N ALA A 387 -4.13 -11.30 -9.35
CA ALA A 387 -4.00 -10.42 -10.51
C ALA A 387 -3.10 -9.19 -10.25
N MET A 388 -2.74 -8.89 -9.01
CA MET A 388 -1.85 -7.77 -8.68
C MET A 388 -0.39 -8.03 -9.04
N ALA A 389 0.06 -9.28 -8.99
CA ALA A 389 1.47 -9.63 -9.24
C ALA A 389 2.02 -9.11 -10.59
N PRO A 390 1.36 -9.31 -11.73
CA PRO A 390 1.82 -8.75 -13.00
C PRO A 390 1.67 -7.23 -13.11
N MET A 391 0.99 -6.57 -12.15
CA MET A 391 0.96 -5.10 -12.04
C MET A 391 2.15 -4.55 -11.23
N GLY A 392 2.97 -5.42 -10.62
CA GLY A 392 4.18 -5.05 -9.90
C GLY A 392 4.04 -4.96 -8.38
N GLN A 393 2.88 -5.30 -7.80
CA GLN A 393 2.69 -5.36 -6.35
C GLN A 393 2.11 -6.71 -5.92
N VAL A 394 2.72 -7.33 -4.93
CA VAL A 394 2.20 -8.52 -4.26
C VAL A 394 2.12 -8.21 -2.77
N LEU A 395 0.92 -8.16 -2.21
CA LEU A 395 0.74 -7.91 -0.78
C LEU A 395 1.51 -8.96 0.03
N PHE A 396 2.15 -8.52 1.10
CA PHE A 396 3.04 -9.35 1.95
C PHE A 396 4.32 -9.85 1.27
N TYR A 397 4.62 -9.38 0.05
CA TYR A 397 5.79 -9.81 -0.70
C TYR A 397 6.48 -8.61 -1.38
N PRO A 398 7.04 -7.66 -0.61
CA PRO A 398 7.77 -6.53 -1.17
C PRO A 398 9.02 -7.02 -1.93
N PRO A 399 9.50 -6.29 -2.95
CA PRO A 399 10.67 -6.69 -3.73
C PRO A 399 11.97 -6.68 -2.91
N ASN A 400 12.06 -5.85 -1.90
CA ASN A 400 13.19 -5.71 -0.97
C ASN A 400 12.76 -4.93 0.29
N VAL A 401 13.71 -4.67 1.21
CA VAL A 401 13.46 -3.96 2.47
C VAL A 401 13.01 -2.51 2.29
N ALA A 402 13.35 -1.86 1.18
CA ALA A 402 12.89 -0.50 0.86
C ALA A 402 11.44 -0.43 0.36
N GLY A 403 10.76 -1.58 0.22
CA GLY A 403 9.38 -1.65 -0.25
C GLY A 403 9.23 -1.55 -1.76
N TRP A 404 8.08 -1.06 -2.20
CA TRP A 404 7.81 -0.84 -3.62
C TRP A 404 8.19 0.58 -4.04
N PRO A 405 8.76 0.77 -5.25
CA PRO A 405 9.22 2.09 -5.70
C PRO A 405 8.09 3.11 -5.88
N GLY A 406 6.85 2.67 -6.13
CA GLY A 406 5.69 3.56 -6.24
C GLY A 406 5.66 4.45 -7.48
N GLY A 407 4.70 5.37 -7.51
CA GLY A 407 4.59 6.41 -8.54
C GLY A 407 4.51 5.89 -9.96
N GLY A 408 5.27 6.50 -10.87
CA GLY A 408 5.30 6.12 -12.30
C GLY A 408 5.77 4.69 -12.58
N SER A 409 6.45 4.03 -11.63
CA SER A 409 6.88 2.63 -11.79
C SER A 409 5.71 1.63 -11.88
N TRP A 410 4.50 2.04 -11.45
CA TRP A 410 3.28 1.25 -11.58
C TRP A 410 2.73 1.19 -13.01
N ILE A 411 3.18 2.05 -13.92
CA ILE A 411 2.68 2.15 -15.29
C ILE A 411 3.79 1.89 -16.30
N ASN A 412 3.60 0.86 -17.07
CA ASN A 412 4.32 0.53 -18.30
C ASN A 412 3.37 -0.27 -19.21
N SER A 413 3.77 -0.59 -20.45
CA SER A 413 2.89 -1.30 -21.41
C SER A 413 2.31 -2.61 -20.85
N SER A 414 3.10 -3.39 -20.12
CA SER A 414 2.68 -4.68 -19.57
C SER A 414 1.72 -4.51 -18.40
N THR A 415 2.07 -3.62 -17.45
CA THR A 415 1.23 -3.37 -16.28
C THR A 415 -0.06 -2.69 -16.64
N LEU A 416 -0.06 -1.77 -17.64
CA LEU A 416 -1.26 -1.12 -18.13
C LEU A 416 -2.22 -2.14 -18.76
N LEU A 417 -1.71 -3.05 -19.62
CA LEU A 417 -2.53 -4.12 -20.19
C LEU A 417 -3.16 -4.98 -19.09
N THR A 418 -2.42 -5.28 -18.03
CA THR A 418 -2.95 -6.04 -16.90
C THR A 418 -4.05 -5.29 -16.17
N ARG A 419 -3.91 -3.97 -15.98
CA ARG A 419 -4.93 -3.09 -15.36
C ARG A 419 -6.21 -3.07 -16.21
N ILE A 420 -6.08 -2.99 -17.51
CA ILE A 420 -7.19 -3.06 -18.46
C ILE A 420 -7.90 -4.42 -18.41
N ASN A 421 -7.13 -5.51 -18.36
CA ASN A 421 -7.69 -6.86 -18.21
C ASN A 421 -8.43 -7.05 -16.88
N LEU A 422 -7.92 -6.45 -15.81
CA LEU A 422 -8.63 -6.42 -14.51
C LEU A 422 -9.97 -5.69 -14.66
N ALA A 423 -9.98 -4.50 -15.25
CA ALA A 423 -11.19 -3.71 -15.47
C ALA A 423 -12.25 -4.50 -16.28
N ASN A 424 -11.82 -5.16 -17.36
CA ASN A 424 -12.71 -6.00 -18.16
C ASN A 424 -13.25 -7.19 -17.36
N GLY A 425 -12.40 -7.93 -16.65
CA GLY A 425 -12.81 -9.07 -15.84
C GLY A 425 -13.73 -8.68 -14.67
N ALA A 426 -13.53 -7.51 -14.08
CA ALA A 426 -14.37 -6.98 -13.02
C ALA A 426 -15.74 -6.53 -13.53
N SER A 427 -15.80 -5.81 -14.66
CA SER A 427 -17.05 -5.34 -15.27
C SER A 427 -17.97 -6.49 -15.68
N GLN A 428 -17.40 -7.58 -16.22
CA GLN A 428 -18.16 -8.78 -16.62
C GLN A 428 -18.73 -9.56 -15.41
N ARG A 429 -18.17 -9.38 -14.22
CA ARG A 429 -18.61 -10.06 -12.99
C ARG A 429 -19.41 -9.15 -12.07
N MET A 430 -19.78 -7.98 -12.53
CA MET A 430 -20.45 -6.97 -11.77
C MET A 430 -21.66 -7.54 -11.01
N ARG A 431 -21.62 -7.41 -9.68
CA ARG A 431 -22.76 -7.65 -8.80
C ARG A 431 -23.33 -6.26 -8.45
N ALA A 432 -24.18 -5.74 -9.26
CA ALA A 432 -25.06 -4.55 -9.07
C ALA A 432 -24.78 -3.60 -7.87
N VAL A 433 -23.51 -3.25 -7.62
CA VAL A 433 -23.16 -2.28 -6.54
C VAL A 433 -23.34 -0.85 -7.06
N LEU A 434 -23.12 -0.66 -8.36
CA LEU A 434 -23.39 0.61 -9.03
C LEU A 434 -24.68 0.48 -9.84
N PRO A 435 -25.64 1.42 -9.71
CA PRO A 435 -26.64 1.62 -10.75
C PRO A 435 -25.87 2.04 -12.01
N ALA A 436 -25.58 1.08 -12.85
CA ALA A 436 -24.87 1.31 -14.12
C ALA A 436 -25.80 1.79 -15.23
N ASP A 437 -26.92 2.37 -14.84
CA ASP A 437 -28.04 2.80 -15.69
C ASP A 437 -27.73 4.08 -16.47
N SER A 438 -26.70 4.82 -16.08
CA SER A 438 -26.23 5.95 -16.89
C SER A 438 -24.73 6.15 -16.85
N LEU A 439 -24.16 6.60 -17.96
CA LEU A 439 -22.76 7.02 -18.06
C LEU A 439 -22.44 8.10 -17.01
N ASP A 440 -23.36 9.06 -16.78
CA ASP A 440 -23.19 10.16 -15.84
C ASP A 440 -23.01 9.66 -14.38
N ASN A 441 -23.74 8.63 -13.99
CA ASN A 441 -23.60 8.02 -12.66
C ASN A 441 -22.22 7.36 -12.51
N LEU A 442 -21.75 6.62 -13.51
CA LEU A 442 -20.42 6.01 -13.51
C LEU A 442 -19.32 7.07 -13.49
N MET A 443 -19.42 8.07 -14.36
CA MET A 443 -18.44 9.17 -14.42
C MET A 443 -18.39 9.93 -13.10
N SER A 444 -19.53 10.26 -12.53
CA SER A 444 -19.60 11.03 -11.29
C SER A 444 -19.08 10.28 -10.08
N THR A 445 -19.20 8.96 -10.05
CA THR A 445 -18.77 8.14 -8.90
C THR A 445 -17.29 7.72 -9.00
N LEU A 446 -16.83 7.39 -10.21
CA LEU A 446 -15.52 6.77 -10.41
C LEU A 446 -14.43 7.75 -10.82
N VAL A 447 -14.80 8.81 -11.57
CA VAL A 447 -13.88 9.81 -12.13
C VAL A 447 -14.34 11.25 -11.91
N ASP A 448 -15.16 11.50 -10.87
CA ASP A 448 -15.62 12.82 -10.40
C ASP A 448 -16.43 13.61 -11.44
N ALA A 449 -16.95 12.98 -12.50
CA ALA A 449 -17.48 13.61 -13.70
C ALA A 449 -16.48 14.60 -14.34
N ASN A 450 -15.19 14.45 -14.08
CA ASN A 450 -14.13 15.33 -14.52
C ASN A 450 -13.09 14.50 -15.30
N VAL A 451 -13.25 14.48 -16.60
CA VAL A 451 -12.37 13.75 -17.53
C VAL A 451 -11.92 14.67 -18.66
N SER A 452 -10.83 14.31 -19.34
CA SER A 452 -10.37 15.06 -20.49
C SER A 452 -11.45 15.06 -21.59
N PRO A 453 -11.50 16.10 -22.47
CA PRO A 453 -12.45 16.13 -23.57
C PRO A 453 -12.41 14.87 -24.43
N SER A 454 -11.21 14.37 -24.74
CA SER A 454 -11.05 13.15 -25.54
C SER A 454 -11.58 11.89 -24.85
N THR A 455 -11.42 11.79 -23.52
CA THR A 455 -12.02 10.70 -22.72
C THR A 455 -13.53 10.83 -22.71
N GLY A 456 -14.07 12.03 -22.49
CA GLY A 456 -15.50 12.30 -22.47
C GLY A 456 -16.17 11.95 -23.80
N ASP A 457 -15.60 12.43 -24.93
CA ASP A 457 -16.09 12.12 -26.27
C ASP A 457 -16.08 10.62 -26.56
N GLY A 458 -15.01 9.92 -26.15
CA GLY A 458 -14.90 8.48 -26.32
C GLY A 458 -15.95 7.69 -25.53
N LEU A 459 -16.21 8.08 -24.27
CA LEU A 459 -17.22 7.46 -23.42
C LEU A 459 -18.64 7.71 -23.96
N GLN A 460 -18.94 8.92 -24.42
CA GLN A 460 -20.23 9.27 -25.02
C GLN A 460 -20.47 8.53 -26.34
N ALA A 461 -19.45 8.47 -27.21
CA ALA A 461 -19.52 7.71 -28.46
C ALA A 461 -19.78 6.23 -28.21
N TYR A 462 -19.12 5.62 -27.20
CA TYR A 462 -19.38 4.24 -26.83
C TYR A 462 -20.82 4.04 -26.33
N ALA A 463 -21.29 4.89 -25.43
CA ALA A 463 -22.65 4.82 -24.89
C ALA A 463 -23.74 4.93 -25.98
N ALA A 464 -23.52 5.81 -26.97
CA ALA A 464 -24.42 5.98 -28.09
C ALA A 464 -24.43 4.77 -29.04
N ALA A 465 -23.25 4.15 -29.26
CA ALA A 465 -23.11 3.00 -30.16
C ALA A 465 -23.59 1.67 -29.54
N HIS A 466 -23.61 1.57 -28.20
CA HIS A 466 -23.92 0.34 -27.44
C HIS A 466 -24.99 0.61 -26.35
N PRO A 467 -26.21 0.97 -26.73
CA PRO A 467 -27.26 1.27 -25.75
C PRO A 467 -27.57 0.01 -24.92
N GLY A 468 -27.58 0.17 -23.60
CA GLY A 468 -27.84 -0.93 -22.64
C GLY A 468 -26.63 -1.82 -22.28
N ASP A 469 -25.46 -1.61 -22.86
CA ASP A 469 -24.24 -2.33 -22.48
C ASP A 469 -23.61 -1.72 -21.22
N GLN A 470 -24.21 -2.01 -20.07
CA GLN A 470 -23.75 -1.51 -18.77
C GLN A 470 -22.34 -2.04 -18.40
N ALA A 471 -22.05 -3.30 -18.73
CA ALA A 471 -20.75 -3.89 -18.45
C ALA A 471 -19.63 -3.24 -19.29
N GLY A 472 -19.92 -2.99 -20.57
CA GLY A 472 -19.00 -2.29 -21.45
C GLY A 472 -18.76 -0.84 -21.02
N LEU A 473 -19.81 -0.12 -20.63
CA LEU A 473 -19.66 1.25 -20.08
C LEU A 473 -18.80 1.28 -18.82
N LEU A 474 -19.06 0.38 -17.87
CA LEU A 474 -18.25 0.28 -16.67
C LEU A 474 -16.80 -0.07 -17.01
N PHE A 475 -16.57 -1.02 -17.91
CA PHE A 475 -15.24 -1.34 -18.39
C PHE A 475 -14.53 -0.10 -18.95
N MET A 476 -15.20 0.65 -19.81
CA MET A 476 -14.65 1.86 -20.42
C MET A 476 -14.23 2.89 -19.37
N VAL A 477 -15.07 3.17 -18.36
CA VAL A 477 -14.75 4.11 -17.28
C VAL A 477 -13.57 3.60 -16.42
N LEU A 478 -13.54 2.31 -16.03
CA LEU A 478 -12.45 1.72 -15.26
C LEU A 478 -11.12 1.68 -16.05
N ALA A 479 -11.17 1.69 -17.37
CA ALA A 479 -9.99 1.70 -18.25
C ALA A 479 -9.48 3.12 -18.56
N THR A 480 -10.19 4.18 -18.17
CA THR A 480 -9.75 5.57 -18.45
C THR A 480 -8.42 5.89 -17.74
N PRO A 481 -7.62 6.81 -18.30
CA PRO A 481 -6.44 7.35 -17.62
C PRO A 481 -6.79 7.94 -16.25
N GLU A 482 -7.89 8.66 -16.16
CA GLU A 482 -8.35 9.33 -14.95
C GLU A 482 -8.65 8.34 -13.82
N PHE A 483 -9.15 7.15 -14.14
CA PHE A 483 -9.37 6.10 -13.12
C PHE A 483 -8.05 5.47 -12.63
N GLN A 484 -6.96 5.55 -13.40
CA GLN A 484 -5.66 5.04 -12.96
C GLN A 484 -4.99 5.95 -11.91
N LEU A 485 -5.52 7.14 -11.68
CA LEU A 485 -4.96 8.18 -10.81
C LEU A 485 -5.78 8.34 -9.51
N ASN A 486 -5.07 8.78 -8.45
CA ASN A 486 -5.66 9.18 -7.16
C ASN A 486 -5.77 10.68 -7.04
#